data_8c3864e3ed91346bbeb141458d350a2a
#
_entry.id   8c3864e3ed91346bbeb141458d350a2a
#
_cell.length_a   1.000
_cell.length_b   1.000
_cell.length_c   1.000
_cell.angle_alpha   90.00
_cell.angle_beta   90.00
_cell.angle_gamma   90.00
#
_symmetry.space_group_name_H-M   'P 1'
#
loop_
_entity.id
_entity.type
_entity.pdbx_description
1 polymer ?
#
loop_
_entity_poly.entity_id
_entity_poly.type
_entity_poly.pdbx_seq_one_letter_code
_entity_poly.pdbx_strand_id
1 'polypeptide(L)'
;AAFKAYKRGAYIANPCYTQIHPTCIPVSGDYQSKLTLMSESLRNDGRIWVPVSKEDAEAIRTGNKHPEDIAEEDRDYYLERKYPSFGNLAPRDISSRAAKEVCDEGRGVAPTGLGVYLDFKDAIERLGEDVIRSRYSNLFQMYEKISGDNPYKTPMQIFPAVHYTMGGLWVDYNLQTSIPGLHCLGEANFSDHGANRLGASALMQGLADGYFVLPTTIANYLADQKPGSINTDMD
;
A
#
# COMPACT_ATOMS: atom_id res chain seq x y z
N ALA A 1 -1.90 19.72 2.96
CA ALA A 1 -2.17 20.44 4.21
C ALA A 1 -0.93 20.47 5.11
N ALA A 2 -0.33 19.34 5.51
CA ALA A 2 0.83 19.29 6.42
C ALA A 2 2.00 20.19 5.99
N PHE A 3 2.36 20.21 4.71
CA PHE A 3 3.44 21.06 4.20
C PHE A 3 3.16 22.57 4.34
N LYS A 4 1.90 23.00 4.26
CA LYS A 4 1.55 24.40 4.52
C LYS A 4 1.74 24.78 6.00
N ALA A 5 1.39 23.87 6.92
CA ALA A 5 1.61 24.06 8.35
C ALA A 5 3.11 24.10 8.66
N TYR A 6 3.89 23.18 8.09
CA TYR A 6 5.35 23.18 8.20
C TYR A 6 5.98 24.52 7.76
N LYS A 7 5.58 25.04 6.60
CA LYS A 7 6.06 26.36 6.12
C LYS A 7 5.70 27.53 7.05
N ARG A 8 4.76 27.34 7.98
CA ARG A 8 4.36 28.34 8.98
C ARG A 8 4.93 28.05 10.37
N GLY A 9 5.90 27.13 10.46
CA GLY A 9 6.64 26.86 11.69
C GLY A 9 6.14 25.66 12.49
N ALA A 10 5.19 24.86 11.97
CA ALA A 10 4.84 23.61 12.61
C ALA A 10 6.01 22.61 12.53
N TYR A 11 6.30 21.90 13.63
CA TYR A 11 7.32 20.89 13.64
C TYR A 11 6.89 19.63 12.91
N ILE A 12 7.85 18.93 12.32
CA ILE A 12 7.68 17.61 11.72
C ILE A 12 8.53 16.62 12.51
N ALA A 13 7.97 15.44 12.76
CA ALA A 13 8.67 14.31 13.36
C ALA A 13 8.72 13.13 12.38
N ASN A 14 9.76 12.31 12.52
CA ASN A 14 10.00 11.09 11.73
C ASN A 14 9.93 11.26 10.19
N PRO A 15 10.50 12.31 9.59
CA PRO A 15 10.30 12.65 8.18
C PRO A 15 10.92 11.62 7.21
N CYS A 16 11.81 10.75 7.69
CA CYS A 16 12.51 9.75 6.87
C CYS A 16 11.78 8.41 6.78
N TYR A 17 10.72 8.19 7.54
CA TYR A 17 10.05 6.90 7.58
C TYR A 17 8.94 6.82 6.52
N THR A 18 9.27 6.18 5.40
CA THR A 18 8.33 5.93 4.31
C THR A 18 8.06 4.44 4.17
N GLN A 19 6.80 4.05 4.17
CA GLN A 19 6.39 2.67 3.96
C GLN A 19 6.14 2.40 2.48
N ILE A 20 6.64 1.26 2.00
CA ILE A 20 6.39 0.73 0.67
C ILE A 20 5.24 -0.28 0.75
N HIS A 21 4.32 -0.25 -0.19
CA HIS A 21 3.24 -1.23 -0.32
C HIS A 21 3.59 -2.24 -1.42
N PRO A 22 3.60 -3.55 -1.14
CA PRO A 22 4.08 -4.56 -2.10
C PRO A 22 3.08 -4.89 -3.21
N THR A 23 1.78 -4.61 -3.03
CA THR A 23 0.70 -5.00 -3.95
C THR A 23 0.12 -3.80 -4.69
N CYS A 24 0.95 -3.09 -5.46
CA CYS A 24 0.47 -2.02 -6.33
C CYS A 24 0.46 -2.51 -7.78
N ILE A 25 -0.47 -2.00 -8.58
CA ILE A 25 -0.49 -2.26 -10.02
C ILE A 25 0.69 -1.53 -10.66
N PRO A 26 1.59 -2.19 -11.40
CA PRO A 26 2.67 -1.52 -12.14
C PRO A 26 2.12 -0.50 -13.13
N VAL A 27 2.95 0.38 -13.62
CA VAL A 27 2.56 1.30 -14.71
C VAL A 27 2.16 0.49 -15.94
N SER A 28 0.92 0.59 -16.35
CA SER A 28 0.30 -0.20 -17.43
C SER A 28 -0.32 0.69 -18.51
N GLY A 29 0.44 1.63 -19.07
CA GLY A 29 0.03 2.48 -20.19
C GLY A 29 -0.13 3.96 -19.85
N ASP A 30 -0.41 4.74 -20.90
CA ASP A 30 -0.36 6.21 -20.86
C ASP A 30 -1.49 6.86 -20.04
N TYR A 31 -2.55 6.12 -19.78
CA TYR A 31 -3.74 6.65 -19.07
C TYR A 31 -3.72 6.43 -17.57
N GLN A 32 -2.76 5.67 -17.06
CA GLN A 32 -2.60 5.48 -15.62
C GLN A 32 -1.85 6.67 -15.00
N SER A 33 -2.60 7.62 -14.47
CA SER A 33 -2.04 8.85 -13.91
C SER A 33 -1.23 8.66 -12.61
N LYS A 34 -1.38 7.53 -11.93
CA LYS A 34 -0.68 7.19 -10.69
C LYS A 34 -0.71 5.68 -10.44
N LEU A 35 0.23 5.20 -9.65
CA LEU A 35 0.23 3.83 -9.15
C LEU A 35 -1.02 3.58 -8.30
N THR A 36 -1.71 2.48 -8.58
CA THR A 36 -2.91 2.07 -7.86
C THR A 36 -2.56 0.98 -6.87
N LEU A 37 -2.84 1.24 -5.58
CA LEU A 37 -2.70 0.23 -4.55
C LEU A 37 -3.86 -0.77 -4.62
N MET A 38 -3.48 -2.05 -4.55
CA MET A 38 -4.43 -3.15 -4.35
C MET A 38 -4.44 -3.55 -2.88
N SER A 39 -5.58 -4.09 -2.43
CA SER A 39 -5.68 -4.57 -1.05
C SER A 39 -4.63 -5.65 -0.75
N GLU A 40 -4.00 -5.52 0.41
CA GLU A 40 -3.06 -6.52 0.90
C GLU A 40 -3.72 -7.89 1.18
N SER A 41 -5.04 -7.90 1.42
CA SER A 41 -5.83 -9.13 1.62
C SER A 41 -5.75 -10.11 0.44
N LEU A 42 -5.43 -9.64 -0.77
CA LEU A 42 -5.19 -10.50 -1.93
C LEU A 42 -4.09 -11.54 -1.67
N ARG A 43 -3.11 -11.21 -0.83
CA ARG A 43 -2.01 -12.12 -0.48
C ARG A 43 -2.42 -13.27 0.46
N ASN A 44 -3.63 -13.23 1.02
CA ASN A 44 -4.15 -14.32 1.86
C ASN A 44 -4.43 -15.59 1.05
N ASP A 45 -4.88 -15.42 -0.18
CA ASP A 45 -5.23 -16.55 -1.06
C ASP A 45 -4.37 -16.58 -2.33
N GLY A 46 -3.84 -15.44 -2.79
CA GLY A 46 -2.97 -15.37 -3.95
C GLY A 46 -1.52 -15.73 -3.62
N ARG A 47 -0.85 -16.44 -4.55
CA ARG A 47 0.56 -16.82 -4.46
C ARG A 47 1.43 -15.91 -5.33
N ILE A 48 2.57 -15.52 -4.81
CA ILE A 48 3.48 -14.58 -5.50
C ILE A 48 4.65 -15.35 -6.11
N TRP A 49 4.87 -15.16 -7.42
CA TRP A 49 5.93 -15.85 -8.14
C TRP A 49 6.52 -15.02 -9.29
N VAL A 50 7.68 -15.45 -9.77
CA VAL A 50 8.32 -15.03 -11.02
C VAL A 50 8.84 -16.29 -11.74
N PRO A 51 9.11 -16.24 -13.07
CA PRO A 51 9.80 -17.33 -13.75
C PRO A 51 11.17 -17.61 -13.13
N VAL A 52 11.58 -18.88 -13.10
CA VAL A 52 12.92 -19.28 -12.66
C VAL A 52 13.96 -18.75 -13.64
N SER A 53 13.71 -18.83 -14.94
CA SER A 53 14.63 -18.40 -15.99
C SER A 53 14.41 -16.93 -16.38
N LYS A 54 15.50 -16.25 -16.76
CA LYS A 54 15.44 -14.88 -17.32
C LYS A 54 14.87 -14.88 -18.73
N GLU A 55 15.11 -15.94 -19.46
CA GLU A 55 14.62 -16.17 -20.83
C GLU A 55 13.09 -16.20 -20.87
N ASP A 56 12.47 -16.89 -19.92
CA ASP A 56 11.01 -16.90 -19.78
C ASP A 56 10.45 -15.54 -19.37
N ALA A 57 11.11 -14.86 -18.45
CA ALA A 57 10.73 -13.52 -18.06
C ALA A 57 10.80 -12.53 -19.25
N GLU A 58 11.84 -12.64 -20.08
CA GLU A 58 12.00 -11.84 -21.29
C GLU A 58 10.93 -12.18 -22.34
N ALA A 59 10.65 -13.47 -22.54
CA ALA A 59 9.61 -13.92 -23.47
C ALA A 59 8.22 -13.39 -23.06
N ILE A 60 7.92 -13.36 -21.75
CA ILE A 60 6.69 -12.77 -21.22
C ILE A 60 6.66 -11.25 -21.48
N ARG A 61 7.72 -10.52 -21.14
CA ARG A 61 7.79 -9.05 -21.34
C ARG A 61 7.59 -8.64 -22.79
N THR A 62 8.06 -9.47 -23.70
CA THR A 62 7.96 -9.20 -25.16
C THR A 62 6.68 -9.76 -25.78
N GLY A 63 5.81 -10.40 -25.00
CA GLY A 63 4.55 -10.97 -25.46
C GLY A 63 4.69 -12.27 -26.26
N ASN A 64 5.88 -12.90 -26.24
CA ASN A 64 6.17 -14.16 -26.93
C ASN A 64 5.75 -15.40 -26.12
N LYS A 65 5.42 -15.22 -24.84
CA LYS A 65 4.98 -16.29 -23.94
C LYS A 65 3.94 -15.74 -22.96
N HIS A 66 2.94 -16.54 -22.62
CA HIS A 66 1.94 -16.18 -21.61
C HIS A 66 2.31 -16.79 -20.25
N PRO A 67 1.87 -16.19 -19.12
CA PRO A 67 2.16 -16.73 -17.78
C PRO A 67 1.60 -18.15 -17.59
N GLU A 68 0.50 -18.48 -18.25
CA GLU A 68 -0.10 -19.83 -18.24
C GLU A 68 0.79 -20.89 -18.87
N ASP A 69 1.70 -20.50 -19.78
CA ASP A 69 2.64 -21.41 -20.47
C ASP A 69 3.85 -21.77 -19.58
N ILE A 70 4.02 -21.13 -18.43
CA ILE A 70 5.08 -21.44 -17.47
C ILE A 70 4.66 -22.63 -16.63
N ALA A 71 5.39 -23.74 -16.73
CA ALA A 71 5.17 -24.93 -15.93
C ALA A 71 5.35 -24.63 -14.43
N GLU A 72 4.70 -25.41 -13.56
CA GLU A 72 4.74 -25.18 -12.11
C GLU A 72 6.17 -25.26 -11.55
N GLU A 73 6.98 -26.17 -12.04
CA GLU A 73 8.40 -26.35 -11.69
C GLU A 73 9.30 -25.18 -12.13
N ASP A 74 8.86 -24.38 -13.12
CA ASP A 74 9.57 -23.21 -13.63
C ASP A 74 9.08 -21.91 -12.97
N ARG A 75 8.22 -21.98 -11.94
CA ARG A 75 7.75 -20.88 -11.13
C ARG A 75 8.53 -20.77 -9.83
N ASP A 76 9.19 -19.65 -9.59
CA ASP A 76 9.85 -19.37 -8.32
C ASP A 76 8.90 -18.62 -7.39
N TYR A 77 8.32 -19.34 -6.43
CA TYR A 77 7.56 -18.76 -5.30
C TYR A 77 8.54 -18.22 -4.25
N TYR A 78 9.27 -17.19 -4.63
CA TYR A 78 10.45 -16.70 -3.92
C TYR A 78 10.17 -16.28 -2.46
N LEU A 79 8.97 -15.79 -2.11
CA LEU A 79 8.61 -15.47 -0.73
C LEU A 79 8.44 -16.73 0.12
N GLU A 80 7.76 -17.75 -0.43
CA GLU A 80 7.57 -19.03 0.25
C GLU A 80 8.92 -19.74 0.46
N ARG A 81 9.80 -19.68 -0.54
CA ARG A 81 11.15 -20.27 -0.48
C ARG A 81 12.07 -19.55 0.49
N LYS A 82 12.11 -18.21 0.46
CA LYS A 82 13.00 -17.40 1.32
C LYS A 82 12.47 -17.27 2.76
N TYR A 83 11.16 -17.25 2.95
CA TYR A 83 10.50 -16.96 4.23
C TYR A 83 9.38 -17.97 4.52
N PRO A 84 9.70 -19.27 4.72
CA PRO A 84 8.68 -20.34 4.78
C PRO A 84 7.68 -20.18 5.94
N SER A 85 8.05 -19.48 7.01
CA SER A 85 7.15 -19.22 8.15
C SER A 85 6.05 -18.20 7.85
N PHE A 86 6.23 -17.34 6.86
CA PHE A 86 5.31 -16.27 6.51
C PHE A 86 4.77 -16.38 5.07
N GLY A 87 5.57 -16.95 4.17
CA GLY A 87 5.24 -17.08 2.75
C GLY A 87 4.81 -15.74 2.14
N ASN A 88 3.69 -15.76 1.44
CA ASN A 88 3.12 -14.56 0.80
C ASN A 88 2.66 -13.48 1.80
N LEU A 89 2.54 -13.80 3.09
CA LEU A 89 2.17 -12.87 4.16
C LEU A 89 3.38 -12.22 4.85
N ALA A 90 4.59 -12.38 4.30
CA ALA A 90 5.77 -11.68 4.80
C ALA A 90 5.51 -10.16 4.93
N PRO A 91 6.10 -9.48 5.95
CA PRO A 91 5.94 -8.04 6.16
C PRO A 91 6.19 -7.21 4.90
N ARG A 92 5.55 -6.04 4.81
CA ARG A 92 5.57 -5.19 3.61
C ARG A 92 6.97 -4.85 3.11
N ASP A 93 7.88 -4.51 4.02
CA ASP A 93 9.25 -4.16 3.71
C ASP A 93 10.04 -5.36 3.18
N ILE A 94 9.84 -6.54 3.74
CA ILE A 94 10.45 -7.81 3.29
C ILE A 94 9.92 -8.18 1.92
N SER A 95 8.61 -8.23 1.75
CA SER A 95 7.97 -8.56 0.46
C SER A 95 8.38 -7.60 -0.65
N SER A 96 8.46 -6.30 -0.32
CA SER A 96 8.85 -5.27 -1.29
C SER A 96 10.31 -5.39 -1.74
N ARG A 97 11.23 -5.63 -0.80
CA ARG A 97 12.64 -5.85 -1.12
C ARG A 97 12.85 -7.12 -1.94
N ALA A 98 12.18 -8.21 -1.55
CA ALA A 98 12.28 -9.48 -2.29
C ALA A 98 11.73 -9.35 -3.72
N ALA A 99 10.62 -8.63 -3.93
CA ALA A 99 10.11 -8.34 -5.27
C ALA A 99 11.11 -7.51 -6.10
N LYS A 100 11.72 -6.50 -5.48
CA LYS A 100 12.75 -5.68 -6.15
C LYS A 100 13.97 -6.53 -6.53
N GLU A 101 14.46 -7.40 -5.63
CA GLU A 101 15.59 -8.28 -5.88
C GLU A 101 15.37 -9.17 -7.11
N VAL A 102 14.24 -9.88 -7.20
CA VAL A 102 13.97 -10.77 -8.35
C VAL A 102 13.79 -10.00 -9.65
N CYS A 103 13.31 -8.77 -9.61
CA CYS A 103 13.27 -7.89 -10.78
C CYS A 103 14.68 -7.43 -11.20
N ASP A 104 15.54 -7.07 -10.23
CA ASP A 104 16.94 -6.70 -10.50
C ASP A 104 17.78 -7.87 -11.03
N GLU A 105 17.42 -9.09 -10.66
CA GLU A 105 17.96 -10.31 -11.25
C GLU A 105 17.55 -10.51 -12.73
N GLY A 106 16.66 -9.68 -13.26
CA GLY A 106 16.15 -9.76 -14.64
C GLY A 106 14.95 -10.70 -14.82
N ARG A 107 14.32 -11.14 -13.72
CA ARG A 107 13.17 -12.06 -13.72
C ARG A 107 11.80 -11.37 -13.57
N GLY A 108 11.78 -10.04 -13.58
CA GLY A 108 10.52 -9.27 -13.55
C GLY A 108 9.70 -9.45 -14.83
N VAL A 109 8.37 -9.46 -14.70
CA VAL A 109 7.42 -9.86 -15.75
C VAL A 109 6.66 -8.73 -16.43
N ALA A 110 6.59 -7.54 -15.81
CA ALA A 110 5.95 -6.38 -16.45
C ALA A 110 6.80 -5.86 -17.63
N PRO A 111 6.22 -5.13 -18.60
CA PRO A 111 6.95 -4.59 -19.75
C PRO A 111 8.20 -3.78 -19.39
N THR A 112 8.18 -3.14 -18.23
CA THR A 112 9.33 -2.40 -17.68
C THR A 112 10.37 -3.29 -16.98
N GLY A 113 10.11 -4.58 -16.84
CA GLY A 113 10.87 -5.50 -15.99
C GLY A 113 10.60 -5.32 -14.48
N LEU A 114 9.70 -4.41 -14.11
CA LEU A 114 9.34 -4.10 -12.72
C LEU A 114 7.94 -4.62 -12.41
N GLY A 115 7.83 -5.92 -12.20
CA GLY A 115 6.59 -6.62 -11.86
C GLY A 115 6.83 -8.05 -11.46
N VAL A 116 5.98 -8.56 -10.59
CA VAL A 116 5.91 -9.97 -10.19
C VAL A 116 4.46 -10.42 -10.32
N TYR A 117 4.23 -11.72 -10.41
CA TYR A 117 2.86 -12.26 -10.47
C TYR A 117 2.27 -12.47 -9.08
N LEU A 118 0.98 -12.16 -8.94
CA LEU A 118 0.09 -12.58 -7.86
C LEU A 118 -1.00 -13.45 -8.49
N ASP A 119 -0.95 -14.74 -8.23
CA ASP A 119 -1.72 -15.78 -8.92
C ASP A 119 -2.77 -16.39 -8.01
N PHE A 120 -4.00 -16.47 -8.49
CA PHE A 120 -5.14 -17.06 -7.78
C PHE A 120 -5.52 -18.46 -8.28
N LYS A 121 -4.80 -19.02 -9.27
CA LYS A 121 -5.12 -20.32 -9.85
C LYS A 121 -5.26 -21.40 -8.78
N ASP A 122 -4.28 -21.56 -7.93
CA ASP A 122 -4.25 -22.53 -6.82
C ASP A 122 -5.42 -22.34 -5.85
N ALA A 123 -5.73 -21.08 -5.50
CA ALA A 123 -6.84 -20.75 -4.61
C ALA A 123 -8.20 -21.07 -5.26
N ILE A 124 -8.35 -20.80 -6.55
CA ILE A 124 -9.57 -21.10 -7.31
C ILE A 124 -9.77 -22.62 -7.42
N GLU A 125 -8.72 -23.37 -7.71
CA GLU A 125 -8.77 -24.85 -7.77
C GLU A 125 -9.13 -25.45 -6.40
N ARG A 126 -8.58 -24.93 -5.31
CA ARG A 126 -8.78 -25.44 -3.95
C ARG A 126 -10.10 -25.04 -3.31
N LEU A 127 -10.53 -23.79 -3.49
CA LEU A 127 -11.69 -23.19 -2.79
C LEU A 127 -12.92 -23.06 -3.69
N GLY A 128 -12.75 -23.09 -4.99
CA GLY A 128 -13.76 -22.77 -5.98
C GLY A 128 -13.81 -21.28 -6.33
N GLU A 129 -14.16 -20.98 -7.59
CA GLU A 129 -14.23 -19.61 -8.10
C GLU A 129 -15.26 -18.76 -7.34
N ASP A 130 -16.40 -19.33 -6.92
CA ASP A 130 -17.44 -18.60 -6.20
C ASP A 130 -16.97 -18.05 -4.86
N VAL A 131 -16.11 -18.79 -4.15
CA VAL A 131 -15.51 -18.33 -2.89
C VAL A 131 -14.55 -17.16 -3.14
N ILE A 132 -13.69 -17.29 -4.14
CA ILE A 132 -12.77 -16.21 -4.53
C ILE A 132 -13.55 -14.99 -5.01
N ARG A 133 -14.61 -15.19 -5.78
CA ARG A 133 -15.51 -14.12 -6.25
C ARG A 133 -16.19 -13.40 -5.09
N SER A 134 -16.68 -14.12 -4.09
CA SER A 134 -17.29 -13.50 -2.91
C SER A 134 -16.32 -12.66 -2.09
N ARG A 135 -15.02 -13.02 -2.07
CA ARG A 135 -13.97 -12.31 -1.31
C ARG A 135 -13.40 -11.10 -2.06
N TYR A 136 -13.18 -11.23 -3.38
CA TYR A 136 -12.29 -10.32 -4.12
C TYR A 136 -12.89 -9.73 -5.40
N SER A 137 -14.16 -9.97 -5.72
CA SER A 137 -14.76 -9.56 -7.01
C SER A 137 -14.59 -8.06 -7.32
N ASN A 138 -14.76 -7.20 -6.32
CA ASN A 138 -14.59 -5.76 -6.49
C ASN A 138 -13.13 -5.37 -6.80
N LEU A 139 -12.17 -6.06 -6.19
CA LEU A 139 -10.73 -5.83 -6.42
C LEU A 139 -10.33 -6.34 -7.81
N PHE A 140 -10.81 -7.52 -8.20
CA PHE A 140 -10.57 -8.09 -9.52
C PHE A 140 -11.17 -7.22 -10.63
N GLN A 141 -12.39 -6.74 -10.44
CA GLN A 141 -13.02 -5.78 -11.35
C GLN A 141 -12.21 -4.49 -11.51
N MET A 142 -11.68 -3.96 -10.39
CA MET A 142 -10.84 -2.77 -10.41
C MET A 142 -9.54 -3.03 -11.19
N TYR A 143 -8.90 -4.18 -10.94
CA TYR A 143 -7.68 -4.58 -11.65
C TYR A 143 -7.94 -4.73 -13.16
N GLU A 144 -8.98 -5.48 -13.54
CA GLU A 144 -9.35 -5.71 -14.94
C GLU A 144 -9.64 -4.39 -15.70
N LYS A 145 -10.29 -3.43 -15.05
CA LYS A 145 -10.54 -2.10 -15.64
C LYS A 145 -9.27 -1.30 -15.90
N ILE A 146 -8.22 -1.53 -15.12
CA ILE A 146 -6.96 -0.79 -15.22
C ILE A 146 -5.98 -1.49 -16.19
N SER A 147 -5.83 -2.81 -16.07
CA SER A 147 -4.85 -3.60 -16.81
C SER A 147 -5.40 -4.20 -18.11
N GLY A 148 -6.71 -4.46 -18.16
CA GLY A 148 -7.35 -5.25 -19.21
C GLY A 148 -7.34 -6.75 -18.95
N ASP A 149 -6.60 -7.24 -17.95
CA ASP A 149 -6.45 -8.66 -17.64
C ASP A 149 -7.46 -9.14 -16.62
N ASN A 150 -8.04 -10.32 -16.82
CA ASN A 150 -9.00 -10.92 -15.90
C ASN A 150 -8.28 -11.81 -14.86
N PRO A 151 -8.26 -11.43 -13.56
CA PRO A 151 -7.55 -12.19 -12.53
C PRO A 151 -8.06 -13.60 -12.23
N TYR A 152 -9.25 -13.95 -12.71
CA TYR A 152 -9.75 -15.34 -12.63
C TYR A 152 -9.06 -16.27 -13.63
N LYS A 153 -8.38 -15.71 -14.64
CA LYS A 153 -7.76 -16.47 -15.72
C LYS A 153 -6.25 -16.27 -15.80
N THR A 154 -5.81 -15.03 -15.65
CA THR A 154 -4.41 -14.62 -15.80
C THR A 154 -3.89 -14.02 -14.49
N PRO A 155 -2.68 -14.38 -14.03
CA PRO A 155 -2.09 -13.82 -12.85
C PRO A 155 -2.00 -12.29 -12.89
N MET A 156 -2.30 -11.64 -11.76
CA MET A 156 -2.16 -10.18 -11.63
C MET A 156 -0.68 -9.80 -11.61
N GLN A 157 -0.32 -8.73 -12.31
CA GLN A 157 0.99 -8.10 -12.15
C GLN A 157 0.96 -7.10 -11.01
N ILE A 158 1.89 -7.22 -10.08
CA ILE A 158 2.06 -6.31 -8.94
C ILE A 158 3.52 -5.88 -8.80
N PHE A 159 3.74 -4.69 -8.24
CA PHE A 159 5.08 -4.19 -7.91
C PHE A 159 5.03 -3.24 -6.70
N PRO A 160 6.11 -3.17 -5.89
CA PRO A 160 6.16 -2.26 -4.76
C PRO A 160 6.09 -0.78 -5.16
N ALA A 161 5.32 0.00 -4.41
CA ALA A 161 5.26 1.45 -4.58
C ALA A 161 5.23 2.18 -3.25
N VAL A 162 5.68 3.43 -3.24
CA VAL A 162 5.58 4.33 -2.09
C VAL A 162 4.11 4.51 -1.72
N HIS A 163 3.79 4.27 -0.46
CA HIS A 163 2.42 4.25 0.02
C HIS A 163 2.16 5.26 1.12
N TYR A 164 2.92 5.22 2.21
CA TYR A 164 2.60 5.89 3.46
C TYR A 164 3.83 6.52 4.09
N THR A 165 3.68 7.73 4.60
CA THR A 165 4.70 8.39 5.41
C THR A 165 4.33 8.24 6.88
N MET A 166 5.11 7.49 7.67
CA MET A 166 4.92 7.37 9.12
C MET A 166 5.26 8.66 9.85
N GLY A 167 6.06 9.51 9.24
CA GLY A 167 6.30 10.87 9.71
C GLY A 167 5.15 11.82 9.37
N GLY A 168 5.11 12.95 10.03
CA GLY A 168 4.09 13.97 9.82
C GLY A 168 4.27 15.15 10.79
N LEU A 169 3.24 15.95 10.95
CA LEU A 169 3.25 17.03 11.93
C LEU A 169 3.43 16.45 13.32
N TRP A 170 4.36 17.03 14.07
CA TRP A 170 4.50 16.72 15.49
C TRP A 170 3.25 17.18 16.26
N VAL A 171 2.76 16.33 17.13
CA VAL A 171 1.63 16.60 18.02
C VAL A 171 1.93 16.09 19.43
N ASP A 172 1.32 16.71 20.41
CA ASP A 172 1.26 16.20 21.77
C ASP A 172 0.15 15.14 21.93
N TYR A 173 -0.06 14.66 23.16
CA TYR A 173 -1.12 13.69 23.47
C TYR A 173 -2.55 14.22 23.26
N ASN A 174 -2.72 15.53 23.15
CA ASN A 174 -3.99 16.20 22.84
C ASN A 174 -4.14 16.49 21.34
N LEU A 175 -3.26 15.94 20.50
CA LEU A 175 -3.23 16.16 19.05
C LEU A 175 -2.93 17.62 18.64
N GLN A 176 -2.43 18.44 19.58
CA GLN A 176 -2.04 19.82 19.30
C GLN A 176 -0.64 19.84 18.69
N THR A 177 -0.48 20.58 17.59
CA THR A 177 0.83 20.80 16.96
C THR A 177 1.65 21.83 17.75
N SER A 178 2.88 22.10 17.31
CA SER A 178 3.69 23.20 17.86
C SER A 178 3.08 24.59 17.61
N ILE A 179 2.04 24.71 16.79
CA ILE A 179 1.29 25.96 16.58
C ILE A 179 0.03 25.92 17.44
N PRO A 180 -0.15 26.85 18.40
CA PRO A 180 -1.33 26.90 19.26
C PRO A 180 -2.63 26.96 18.47
N GLY A 181 -3.62 26.14 18.84
CA GLY A 181 -4.91 26.06 18.17
C GLY A 181 -4.93 25.26 16.87
N LEU A 182 -3.78 24.78 16.39
CA LEU A 182 -3.70 23.88 15.26
C LEU A 182 -3.55 22.44 15.74
N HIS A 183 -4.59 21.63 15.55
CA HIS A 183 -4.60 20.21 15.88
C HIS A 183 -4.44 19.37 14.60
N CYS A 184 -3.81 18.20 14.74
CA CYS A 184 -3.57 17.30 13.63
C CYS A 184 -3.81 15.86 14.07
N LEU A 185 -4.64 15.14 13.34
CA LEU A 185 -5.01 13.76 13.65
C LEU A 185 -4.80 12.84 12.43
N GLY A 186 -4.77 11.54 12.68
CA GLY A 186 -4.63 10.52 11.65
C GLY A 186 -3.29 10.58 10.92
N GLU A 187 -3.30 10.26 9.65
CA GLU A 187 -2.10 10.13 8.83
C GLU A 187 -1.31 11.44 8.58
N ALA A 188 -1.86 12.58 8.93
CA ALA A 188 -1.18 13.86 8.81
C ALA A 188 -0.26 14.18 9.99
N ASN A 189 -0.45 13.56 11.16
CA ASN A 189 0.47 13.63 12.27
C ASN A 189 1.57 12.53 12.18
N PHE A 190 2.62 12.65 12.98
CA PHE A 190 3.75 11.72 12.93
C PHE A 190 3.45 10.34 13.51
N SER A 191 2.35 10.17 14.19
CA SER A 191 1.87 8.96 14.84
C SER A 191 2.90 8.17 15.67
N ASP A 192 2.48 7.11 16.31
CA ASP A 192 3.30 6.20 17.11
C ASP A 192 3.72 4.92 16.37
N HIS A 193 3.56 4.90 15.04
CA HIS A 193 3.93 3.74 14.22
C HIS A 193 5.45 3.48 14.12
N GLY A 194 6.28 4.47 14.43
CA GLY A 194 7.72 4.37 14.26
C GLY A 194 8.11 4.15 12.80
N ALA A 195 9.10 3.29 12.58
CA ALA A 195 9.64 3.01 11.26
C ALA A 195 8.88 1.93 10.47
N ASN A 196 8.00 1.17 11.11
CA ASN A 196 7.32 0.03 10.48
C ASN A 196 5.87 -0.12 10.93
N ARG A 197 4.98 0.57 10.25
CA ARG A 197 3.54 0.52 10.47
C ARG A 197 2.94 -0.83 10.05
N LEU A 198 2.10 -1.41 10.90
CA LEU A 198 1.30 -2.59 10.57
C LEU A 198 0.16 -2.24 9.59
N GLY A 199 -0.25 -3.19 8.76
CA GLY A 199 -1.40 -3.05 7.88
C GLY A 199 -2.67 -2.65 8.65
N ALA A 200 -3.49 -1.78 8.06
CA ALA A 200 -4.74 -1.22 8.62
C ALA A 200 -4.59 -0.33 9.87
N SER A 201 -3.45 -0.34 10.58
CA SER A 201 -3.29 0.40 11.84
C SER A 201 -3.39 1.94 11.68
N ALA A 202 -3.02 2.49 10.53
CA ALA A 202 -3.13 3.95 10.30
C ALA A 202 -4.58 4.43 10.30
N LEU A 203 -5.48 3.68 9.64
CA LEU A 203 -6.90 4.02 9.64
C LEU A 203 -7.50 3.88 11.05
N MET A 204 -7.10 2.83 11.77
CA MET A 204 -7.52 2.60 13.15
C MET A 204 -7.06 3.73 14.08
N GLN A 205 -5.81 4.19 13.95
CA GLN A 205 -5.30 5.35 14.67
C GLN A 205 -6.11 6.62 14.37
N GLY A 206 -6.37 6.92 13.09
CA GLY A 206 -7.15 8.09 12.72
C GLY A 206 -8.57 8.08 13.29
N LEU A 207 -9.20 6.91 13.37
CA LEU A 207 -10.49 6.73 14.02
C LEU A 207 -10.38 6.94 15.55
N ALA A 208 -9.35 6.37 16.18
CA ALA A 208 -9.11 6.54 17.61
C ALA A 208 -8.87 8.01 17.98
N ASP A 209 -8.01 8.70 17.24
CA ASP A 209 -7.76 10.14 17.39
C ASP A 209 -9.06 10.94 17.30
N GLY A 210 -9.88 10.66 16.30
CA GLY A 210 -11.11 11.40 16.03
C GLY A 210 -12.24 11.11 17.02
N TYR A 211 -12.40 9.88 17.47
CA TYR A 211 -13.52 9.48 18.35
C TYR A 211 -13.20 9.64 19.83
N PHE A 212 -11.97 9.37 20.26
CA PHE A 212 -11.64 9.30 21.69
C PHE A 212 -10.82 10.48 22.18
N VAL A 213 -9.92 11.03 21.36
CA VAL A 213 -9.03 12.11 21.80
C VAL A 213 -9.59 13.49 21.44
N LEU A 214 -9.93 13.71 20.17
CA LEU A 214 -10.29 15.02 19.65
C LEU A 214 -11.48 15.70 20.37
N PRO A 215 -12.58 15.01 20.73
CA PRO A 215 -13.70 15.65 21.43
C PRO A 215 -13.29 16.26 22.76
N THR A 216 -12.47 15.56 23.54
CA THR A 216 -11.95 16.06 24.82
C THR A 216 -10.98 17.21 24.60
N THR A 217 -10.11 17.10 23.61
CA THR A 217 -9.17 18.15 23.23
C THR A 217 -9.87 19.44 22.85
N ILE A 218 -10.91 19.38 22.02
CA ILE A 218 -11.70 20.56 21.62
C ILE A 218 -12.39 21.18 22.85
N ALA A 219 -13.03 20.35 23.68
CA ALA A 219 -13.73 20.82 24.85
C ALA A 219 -12.77 21.55 25.82
N ASN A 220 -11.60 20.97 26.09
CA ASN A 220 -10.59 21.57 26.96
C ASN A 220 -10.03 22.87 26.38
N TYR A 221 -9.70 22.87 25.09
CA TYR A 221 -9.18 24.05 24.41
C TYR A 221 -10.16 25.22 24.43
N LEU A 222 -11.44 24.96 24.20
CA LEU A 222 -12.48 25.99 24.18
C LEU A 222 -12.87 26.47 25.58
N ALA A 223 -12.75 25.63 26.62
CA ALA A 223 -13.09 25.99 27.98
C ALA A 223 -12.30 27.22 28.50
N ASP A 224 -11.05 27.34 28.06
CA ASP A 224 -10.16 28.44 28.47
C ASP A 224 -10.20 29.65 27.50
N GLN A 225 -10.94 29.53 26.39
CA GLN A 225 -11.05 30.60 25.40
C GLN A 225 -12.25 31.50 25.70
N LYS A 226 -12.01 32.78 25.85
CA LYS A 226 -13.08 33.78 25.80
C LYS A 226 -13.37 34.07 24.33
N PRO A 227 -14.60 33.84 23.82
CA PRO A 227 -14.94 34.22 22.46
C PRO A 227 -14.67 35.71 22.25
N GLY A 228 -13.70 36.03 21.39
CA GLY A 228 -13.49 37.40 20.97
C GLY A 228 -14.64 37.87 20.06
N SER A 229 -14.79 39.20 19.90
CA SER A 229 -15.66 39.72 18.86
C SER A 229 -15.20 39.24 17.49
N ILE A 230 -16.11 38.62 16.74
CA ILE A 230 -15.85 38.27 15.36
C ILE A 230 -15.71 39.57 14.58
N ASN A 231 -14.51 39.82 14.04
CA ASN A 231 -14.35 40.89 13.05
C ASN A 231 -14.94 40.37 11.74
N THR A 232 -16.06 41.00 11.31
CA THR A 232 -16.77 40.65 10.07
C THR A 232 -16.25 41.43 8.85
N ASP A 233 -15.25 42.26 9.02
CA ASP A 233 -14.61 42.97 7.91
C ASP A 233 -13.73 41.97 7.17
N MET A 234 -14.31 41.38 6.12
CA MET A 234 -13.57 40.60 5.11
C MET A 234 -13.16 41.58 4.01
N ASP A 235 -11.91 42.08 4.08
CA ASP A 235 -11.19 42.65 2.96
C ASP A 235 -10.50 41.57 2.12
#